data_c3c5ed2accd5967547f3022d4fb178a4
#
_entry.id   c3c5ed2accd5967547f3022d4fb178a4
#
_cell.length_a   1.000
_cell.length_b   1.000
_cell.length_c   1.000
_cell.angle_alpha   90.00
_cell.angle_beta   90.00
_cell.angle_gamma   90.00
#
_symmetry.space_group_name_H-M   'P 1'
#
loop_
_entity.id
_entity.type
_entity.pdbx_description
1 polymer ?
#
loop_
_entity_poly.entity_id
_entity_poly.type
_entity_poly.pdbx_seq_one_letter_code
_entity_poly.pdbx_strand_id
1 'polypeptide(L)'
;MSSSNYDVKTGNFLCGFDKFPPEKETDKNRGLTEGFTEIISMAGVPGTIEIASGYYIEASLINQLIQIIGVDVFIKSYFFNLGTKFLESKLLNIIADPELAFQLFRNIEINFQIRNLKGKQSLLGNIQLLLLDYLEKRCEKLIENNKLREVNEILKIYEQMLITPEKLKIMDKNPDDYEGLVESITKFKNLQEKLSPKLVNIEAQDSVRK
;
A
#
# COMPACT_ATOMS: atom_id res chain seq x y z
N MET A 1 19.94 3.36 -4.67
CA MET A 1 20.08 2.80 -6.03
C MET A 1 18.79 3.11 -6.77
N SER A 2 18.83 3.91 -7.82
CA SER A 2 17.65 4.12 -8.64
C SER A 2 17.47 2.91 -9.56
N SER A 3 16.25 2.36 -9.66
CA SER A 3 15.92 1.32 -10.62
C SER A 3 15.74 1.94 -12.01
N SER A 4 16.81 2.48 -12.56
CA SER A 4 16.77 3.00 -13.92
C SER A 4 17.37 1.96 -14.88
N ASN A 5 16.55 1.48 -15.81
CA ASN A 5 17.00 0.65 -16.92
C ASN A 5 16.96 1.46 -18.21
N TYR A 6 18.01 1.35 -18.99
CA TYR A 6 18.08 1.94 -20.32
C TYR A 6 17.55 0.94 -21.35
N ASP A 7 16.47 1.27 -22.01
CA ASP A 7 15.97 0.49 -23.13
C ASP A 7 16.73 0.87 -24.40
N VAL A 8 17.66 0.01 -24.80
CA VAL A 8 18.53 0.21 -25.97
C VAL A 8 17.73 0.33 -27.28
N LYS A 9 16.52 -0.27 -27.36
CA LYS A 9 15.69 -0.24 -28.57
C LYS A 9 14.99 1.09 -28.76
N THR A 10 14.55 1.71 -27.68
CA THR A 10 13.79 2.97 -27.72
C THR A 10 14.60 4.18 -27.33
N GLY A 11 15.80 3.99 -26.77
CA GLY A 11 16.65 5.07 -26.26
C GLY A 11 16.13 5.72 -24.97
N ASN A 12 15.17 5.08 -24.29
CA ASN A 12 14.50 5.64 -23.12
C ASN A 12 15.03 5.04 -21.81
N PHE A 13 15.00 5.84 -20.75
CA PHE A 13 15.20 5.37 -19.38
C PHE A 13 13.88 4.91 -18.78
N LEU A 14 13.86 3.70 -18.26
CA LEU A 14 12.75 3.18 -17.45
C LEU A 14 13.10 3.36 -15.98
N CYS A 15 12.22 3.95 -15.21
CA CYS A 15 12.44 4.25 -13.80
C CYS A 15 11.24 3.82 -12.95
N GLY A 16 11.48 2.91 -12.03
CA GLY A 16 10.45 2.47 -11.09
C GLY A 16 9.28 1.76 -11.76
N PHE A 17 8.07 2.27 -11.49
CA PHE A 17 6.81 1.75 -12.05
C PHE A 17 6.37 2.47 -13.33
N ASP A 18 7.15 3.45 -13.80
CA ASP A 18 6.79 4.25 -14.96
C ASP A 18 6.99 3.49 -16.27
N LYS A 19 6.04 3.64 -17.19
CA LYS A 19 6.23 3.30 -18.59
C LYS A 19 6.92 4.45 -19.31
N PHE A 20 7.95 4.15 -20.08
CA PHE A 20 8.61 5.13 -20.93
C PHE A 20 8.63 4.68 -22.40
N PRO A 21 8.33 5.56 -23.37
CA PRO A 21 7.71 6.87 -23.17
C PRO A 21 6.28 6.72 -22.62
N PRO A 22 5.85 7.60 -21.72
CA PRO A 22 4.46 7.60 -21.28
C PRO A 22 3.60 7.98 -22.49
N GLU A 23 2.66 7.11 -22.85
CA GLU A 23 1.69 7.39 -23.92
C GLU A 23 0.82 8.59 -23.56
N LYS A 24 0.60 8.78 -22.25
CA LYS A 24 -0.09 9.95 -21.66
C LYS A 24 0.57 10.34 -20.36
N GLU A 25 0.38 11.58 -19.93
CA GLU A 25 0.91 12.08 -18.66
C GLU A 25 0.36 11.30 -17.44
N THR A 26 -0.83 10.71 -17.59
CA THR A 26 -1.48 9.83 -16.61
C THR A 26 -0.82 8.45 -16.46
N ASP A 27 0.11 8.09 -17.35
CA ASP A 27 0.81 6.80 -17.27
C ASP A 27 2.04 6.84 -16.35
N LYS A 28 2.29 8.00 -15.73
CA LYS A 28 3.35 8.18 -14.74
C LYS A 28 2.86 7.73 -13.37
N ASN A 29 3.44 6.66 -12.86
CA ASN A 29 3.11 6.11 -11.55
C ASN A 29 4.02 6.70 -10.46
N ARG A 30 4.08 8.02 -10.37
CA ARG A 30 4.98 8.74 -9.47
C ARG A 30 4.68 8.47 -8.00
N GLY A 31 3.40 8.45 -7.62
CA GLY A 31 3.00 8.16 -6.26
C GLY A 31 3.48 6.79 -5.78
N LEU A 32 3.38 5.77 -6.65
CA LEU A 32 3.92 4.44 -6.38
C LEU A 32 5.45 4.44 -6.32
N THR A 33 6.10 5.09 -7.28
CA THR A 33 7.56 5.14 -7.39
C THR A 33 8.17 5.83 -6.17
N GLU A 34 7.68 7.01 -5.80
CA GLU A 34 8.19 7.77 -4.66
C GLU A 34 7.94 7.04 -3.34
N GLY A 35 6.74 6.50 -3.13
CA GLY A 35 6.41 5.74 -1.92
C GLY A 35 7.27 4.50 -1.75
N PHE A 36 7.51 3.74 -2.82
CA PHE A 36 8.36 2.55 -2.74
C PHE A 36 9.85 2.88 -2.63
N THR A 37 10.32 3.94 -3.29
CA THR A 37 11.69 4.44 -3.14
C THR A 37 11.96 4.84 -1.70
N GLU A 38 11.01 5.51 -1.04
CA GLU A 38 11.12 5.88 0.37
C GLU A 38 11.24 4.63 1.26
N ILE A 39 10.41 3.62 1.04
CA ILE A 39 10.47 2.35 1.79
C ILE A 39 11.85 1.68 1.62
N ILE A 40 12.38 1.62 0.40
CA ILE A 40 13.68 1.00 0.14
C ILE A 40 14.80 1.81 0.80
N SER A 41 14.74 3.13 0.74
CA SER A 41 15.76 3.99 1.35
C SER A 41 15.84 3.83 2.87
N MET A 42 14.71 3.56 3.51
CA MET A 42 14.59 3.32 4.95
C MET A 42 14.89 1.87 5.37
N ALA A 43 14.84 0.91 4.44
CA ALA A 43 15.05 -0.51 4.77
C ALA A 43 16.42 -0.82 5.38
N GLY A 44 17.39 0.07 5.25
CA GLY A 44 18.70 -0.01 5.90
C GLY A 44 18.79 0.67 7.28
N VAL A 45 17.73 1.36 7.72
CA VAL A 45 17.67 2.08 8.99
C VAL A 45 16.72 1.33 9.93
N PRO A 46 17.19 0.78 11.05
CA PRO A 46 16.29 0.16 12.02
C PRO A 46 15.37 1.21 12.61
N GLY A 47 14.09 1.11 12.36
CA GLY A 47 13.09 2.03 12.91
C GLY A 47 11.93 2.28 11.96
N THR A 48 10.89 2.84 12.52
CA THR A 48 9.65 3.24 11.88
C THR A 48 9.88 4.23 10.74
N ILE A 49 9.04 4.19 9.70
CA ILE A 49 8.93 5.27 8.72
C ILE A 49 8.70 6.56 9.50
N GLU A 50 9.70 7.45 9.53
CA GLU A 50 9.57 8.69 10.26
C GLU A 50 8.50 9.57 9.60
N ILE A 51 7.59 10.10 10.41
CA ILE A 51 6.54 11.04 9.96
C ILE A 51 7.13 12.27 9.27
N ALA A 52 8.42 12.55 9.52
CA ALA A 52 9.17 13.65 8.91
C ALA A 52 9.57 13.43 7.43
N SER A 53 9.37 12.22 6.86
CA SER A 53 9.73 11.99 5.47
C SER A 53 8.82 12.76 4.50
N GLY A 54 9.39 13.26 3.41
CA GLY A 54 8.65 13.99 2.38
C GLY A 54 7.54 13.16 1.72
N TYR A 55 7.68 11.83 1.72
CA TYR A 55 6.79 10.87 1.05
C TYR A 55 6.11 9.91 2.03
N TYR A 56 5.95 10.30 3.30
CA TYR A 56 5.34 9.45 4.33
C TYR A 56 3.97 8.89 3.93
N ILE A 57 3.13 9.70 3.30
CA ILE A 57 1.78 9.29 2.89
C ILE A 57 1.87 8.19 1.82
N GLU A 58 2.64 8.42 0.79
CA GLU A 58 2.86 7.46 -0.29
C GLU A 58 3.50 6.17 0.25
N ALA A 59 4.53 6.28 1.08
CA ALA A 59 5.17 5.14 1.72
C ALA A 59 4.18 4.35 2.60
N SER A 60 3.31 5.03 3.34
CA SER A 60 2.27 4.38 4.16
C SER A 60 1.26 3.62 3.30
N LEU A 61 0.77 4.21 2.21
CA LEU A 61 -0.15 3.56 1.28
C LEU A 61 0.51 2.35 0.59
N ILE A 62 1.77 2.49 0.17
CA ILE A 62 2.50 1.40 -0.46
C ILE A 62 2.80 0.27 0.54
N ASN A 63 3.12 0.59 1.79
CA ASN A 63 3.27 -0.43 2.83
C ASN A 63 1.98 -1.19 3.11
N GLN A 64 0.83 -0.51 3.16
CA GLN A 64 -0.47 -1.16 3.25
C GLN A 64 -0.68 -2.14 2.07
N LEU A 65 -0.34 -1.72 0.86
CA LEU A 65 -0.46 -2.55 -0.34
C LEU A 65 0.53 -3.73 -0.32
N ILE A 66 1.76 -3.53 0.20
CA ILE A 66 2.76 -4.60 0.40
C ILE A 66 2.21 -5.69 1.34
N GLN A 67 1.49 -5.34 2.40
CA GLN A 67 0.88 -6.33 3.29
C GLN A 67 -0.18 -7.19 2.57
N ILE A 68 -0.79 -6.66 1.52
CA ILE A 68 -1.83 -7.34 0.75
C ILE A 68 -1.23 -8.30 -0.28
N ILE A 69 -0.27 -7.84 -1.09
CA ILE A 69 0.25 -8.61 -2.23
C ILE A 69 1.68 -9.15 -2.05
N GLY A 70 2.37 -8.74 -1.00
CA GLY A 70 3.73 -9.18 -0.67
C GLY A 70 4.84 -8.28 -1.23
N VAL A 71 5.91 -8.13 -0.45
CA VAL A 71 7.06 -7.28 -0.80
C VAL A 71 7.80 -7.78 -2.05
N ASP A 72 7.92 -9.09 -2.25
CA ASP A 72 8.59 -9.67 -3.43
C ASP A 72 7.94 -9.28 -4.74
N VAL A 73 6.61 -9.07 -4.72
CA VAL A 73 5.85 -8.62 -5.89
C VAL A 73 6.25 -7.19 -6.26
N PHE A 74 6.38 -6.32 -5.25
CA PHE A 74 6.85 -4.95 -5.44
C PHE A 74 8.27 -4.88 -5.94
N ILE A 75 9.19 -5.62 -5.30
CA ILE A 75 10.60 -5.71 -5.72
C ILE A 75 10.69 -6.14 -7.18
N LYS A 76 9.98 -7.20 -7.55
CA LYS A 76 9.96 -7.67 -8.95
C LYS A 76 9.39 -6.62 -9.89
N SER A 77 8.27 -6.01 -9.54
CA SER A 77 7.63 -5.01 -10.41
C SER A 77 8.53 -3.79 -10.61
N TYR A 78 9.17 -3.32 -9.54
CA TYR A 78 10.00 -2.13 -9.55
C TYR A 78 11.34 -2.34 -10.26
N PHE A 79 12.09 -3.39 -9.91
CA PHE A 79 13.44 -3.61 -10.45
C PHE A 79 13.48 -4.28 -11.82
N PHE A 80 12.43 -5.00 -12.21
CA PHE A 80 12.35 -5.64 -13.53
C PHE A 80 11.40 -4.91 -14.48
N ASN A 81 10.96 -3.70 -14.13
CA ASN A 81 10.09 -2.85 -14.96
C ASN A 81 8.81 -3.55 -15.44
N LEU A 82 8.20 -4.38 -14.58
CA LEU A 82 6.96 -5.05 -14.93
C LEU A 82 5.75 -4.10 -14.85
N GLY A 83 5.94 -2.92 -14.23
CA GLY A 83 4.96 -1.86 -14.11
C GLY A 83 3.74 -2.22 -13.24
N THR A 84 2.78 -1.32 -13.21
CA THR A 84 1.54 -1.50 -12.43
C THR A 84 0.70 -2.68 -12.88
N LYS A 85 0.72 -3.05 -14.17
CA LYS A 85 -0.03 -4.21 -14.68
C LYS A 85 0.33 -5.52 -13.97
N PHE A 86 1.58 -5.67 -13.55
CA PHE A 86 1.98 -6.83 -12.77
C PHE A 86 1.38 -6.78 -11.36
N LEU A 87 1.36 -5.62 -10.70
CA LEU A 87 0.71 -5.43 -9.41
C LEU A 87 -0.80 -5.67 -9.51
N GLU A 88 -1.44 -5.11 -10.53
CA GLU A 88 -2.87 -5.32 -10.83
C GLU A 88 -3.20 -6.81 -10.95
N SER A 89 -2.38 -7.58 -11.69
CA SER A 89 -2.57 -9.02 -11.83
C SER A 89 -2.56 -9.76 -10.49
N LYS A 90 -1.82 -9.27 -9.49
CA LYS A 90 -1.78 -9.86 -8.14
C LYS A 90 -3.01 -9.48 -7.32
N LEU A 91 -3.50 -8.25 -7.47
CA LEU A 91 -4.76 -7.82 -6.85
C LEU A 91 -5.95 -8.62 -7.41
N LEU A 92 -5.98 -8.87 -8.73
CA LEU A 92 -7.01 -9.69 -9.37
C LEU A 92 -7.06 -11.13 -8.84
N ASN A 93 -5.95 -11.67 -8.36
CA ASN A 93 -5.96 -12.98 -7.69
C ASN A 93 -6.62 -12.94 -6.29
N ILE A 94 -6.80 -11.76 -5.72
CA ILE A 94 -7.45 -11.57 -4.40
C ILE A 94 -8.91 -11.23 -4.59
N ILE A 95 -9.20 -10.20 -5.38
CA ILE A 95 -10.54 -9.79 -5.79
C ILE A 95 -10.54 -9.73 -7.32
N ALA A 96 -11.37 -10.54 -7.96
CA ALA A 96 -11.43 -10.65 -9.43
C ALA A 96 -12.24 -9.48 -10.04
N ASP A 97 -11.84 -8.25 -9.71
CA ASP A 97 -12.44 -7.01 -10.20
C ASP A 97 -11.36 -6.09 -10.79
N PRO A 98 -11.24 -6.02 -12.13
CA PRO A 98 -10.25 -5.16 -12.80
C PRO A 98 -10.47 -3.68 -12.56
N GLU A 99 -11.73 -3.25 -12.45
CA GLU A 99 -12.05 -1.84 -12.22
C GLU A 99 -11.60 -1.38 -10.84
N LEU A 100 -11.81 -2.21 -9.82
CA LEU A 100 -11.37 -1.93 -8.45
C LEU A 100 -9.84 -1.79 -8.37
N ALA A 101 -9.09 -2.68 -9.02
CA ALA A 101 -7.64 -2.62 -9.07
C ALA A 101 -7.15 -1.36 -9.81
N PHE A 102 -7.77 -1.02 -10.93
CA PHE A 102 -7.46 0.19 -11.69
C PHE A 102 -7.75 1.46 -10.87
N GLN A 103 -8.90 1.53 -10.22
CA GLN A 103 -9.28 2.68 -9.37
C GLN A 103 -8.30 2.89 -8.24
N LEU A 104 -7.81 1.83 -7.59
CA LEU A 104 -6.83 1.93 -6.52
C LEU A 104 -5.56 2.66 -6.98
N PHE A 105 -4.93 2.20 -8.06
CA PHE A 105 -3.70 2.83 -8.57
C PHE A 105 -3.94 4.23 -9.09
N ARG A 106 -5.06 4.46 -9.79
CA ARG A 106 -5.45 5.79 -10.26
C ARG A 106 -5.64 6.77 -9.11
N ASN A 107 -6.29 6.35 -8.02
CA ASN A 107 -6.53 7.22 -6.88
C ASN A 107 -5.23 7.56 -6.14
N ILE A 108 -4.30 6.61 -6.02
CA ILE A 108 -2.96 6.87 -5.45
C ILE A 108 -2.24 7.95 -6.28
N GLU A 109 -2.25 7.83 -7.60
CA GLU A 109 -1.60 8.81 -8.48
C GLU A 109 -2.29 10.18 -8.46
N ILE A 110 -3.63 10.22 -8.49
CA ILE A 110 -4.38 11.47 -8.38
C ILE A 110 -4.08 12.17 -7.04
N ASN A 111 -4.08 11.42 -5.93
CA ASN A 111 -3.76 11.98 -4.62
C ASN A 111 -2.36 12.60 -4.61
N PHE A 112 -1.37 11.90 -5.19
CA PHE A 112 -0.01 12.40 -5.30
C PHE A 112 0.07 13.69 -6.13
N GLN A 113 -0.60 13.74 -7.28
CA GLN A 113 -0.63 14.92 -8.15
C GLN A 113 -1.33 16.11 -7.49
N ILE A 114 -2.48 15.90 -6.85
CA ILE A 114 -3.20 16.97 -6.14
C ILE A 114 -2.36 17.53 -5.00
N ARG A 115 -1.70 16.68 -4.23
CA ARG A 115 -0.80 17.08 -3.15
C ARG A 115 0.31 18.00 -3.66
N ASN A 116 0.97 17.60 -4.74
CA ASN A 116 2.08 18.37 -5.32
C ASN A 116 1.63 19.71 -5.91
N LEU A 117 0.41 19.79 -6.45
CA LEU A 117 -0.11 21.02 -7.06
C LEU A 117 -0.74 21.98 -6.04
N LYS A 118 -1.45 21.44 -5.06
CA LYS A 118 -2.31 22.22 -4.14
C LYS A 118 -1.94 22.08 -2.66
N GLY A 119 -0.98 21.23 -2.32
CA GLY A 119 -0.63 20.94 -0.93
C GLY A 119 -1.71 20.21 -0.13
N LYS A 120 -2.78 19.75 -0.80
CA LYS A 120 -3.92 19.08 -0.17
C LYS A 120 -3.83 17.58 -0.30
N GLN A 121 -4.34 16.88 0.70
CA GLN A 121 -4.53 15.43 0.69
C GLN A 121 -5.98 15.13 0.32
N SER A 122 -6.16 14.42 -0.77
CA SER A 122 -7.48 14.06 -1.29
C SER A 122 -7.53 12.55 -1.56
N LEU A 123 -8.73 11.98 -1.53
CA LEU A 123 -8.97 10.55 -1.79
C LEU A 123 -8.30 9.57 -0.80
N LEU A 124 -7.65 10.03 0.27
CA LEU A 124 -6.94 9.15 1.22
C LEU A 124 -7.88 8.15 1.88
N GLY A 125 -9.04 8.60 2.32
CA GLY A 125 -10.05 7.71 2.89
C GLY A 125 -10.50 6.67 1.90
N ASN A 126 -10.83 7.08 0.69
CA ASN A 126 -11.25 6.18 -0.39
C ASN A 126 -10.16 5.15 -0.75
N ILE A 127 -8.90 5.60 -0.86
CA ILE A 127 -7.76 4.69 -1.10
C ILE A 127 -7.65 3.66 0.03
N GLN A 128 -7.73 4.10 1.29
CA GLN A 128 -7.65 3.18 2.43
C GLN A 128 -8.85 2.21 2.50
N LEU A 129 -10.05 2.66 2.15
CA LEU A 129 -11.23 1.79 2.07
C LEU A 129 -11.05 0.69 1.03
N LEU A 130 -10.54 1.02 -0.16
CA LEU A 130 -10.22 0.05 -1.20
C LEU A 130 -9.13 -0.95 -0.75
N LEU A 131 -8.08 -0.45 -0.11
CA LEU A 131 -7.02 -1.30 0.44
C LEU A 131 -7.55 -2.26 1.52
N LEU A 132 -8.51 -1.82 2.34
CA LEU A 132 -9.13 -2.65 3.36
C LEU A 132 -10.00 -3.77 2.78
N ASP A 133 -10.67 -3.54 1.65
CA ASP A 133 -11.40 -4.60 0.96
C ASP A 133 -10.44 -5.72 0.51
N TYR A 134 -9.30 -5.37 -0.04
CA TYR A 134 -8.27 -6.33 -0.41
C TYR A 134 -7.63 -7.01 0.81
N LEU A 135 -7.38 -6.27 1.89
CA LEU A 135 -6.83 -6.81 3.13
C LEU A 135 -7.76 -7.85 3.74
N GLU A 136 -9.04 -7.56 3.83
CA GLU A 136 -10.05 -8.49 4.35
C GLU A 136 -10.03 -9.80 3.56
N LYS A 137 -10.09 -9.72 2.23
CA LYS A 137 -10.04 -10.90 1.36
C LYS A 137 -8.72 -11.66 1.47
N ARG A 138 -7.60 -10.97 1.63
CA ARG A 138 -6.30 -11.60 1.88
C ARG A 138 -6.31 -12.35 3.20
N CYS A 139 -6.80 -11.75 4.28
CA CYS A 139 -6.90 -12.38 5.58
C CYS A 139 -7.83 -13.61 5.56
N GLU A 140 -8.98 -13.52 4.89
CA GLU A 140 -9.90 -14.67 4.72
C GLU A 140 -9.19 -15.86 4.07
N LYS A 141 -8.46 -15.64 2.95
CA LYS A 141 -7.67 -16.68 2.27
C LYS A 141 -6.56 -17.26 3.14
N LEU A 142 -5.90 -16.43 3.95
CA LEU A 142 -4.86 -16.90 4.86
C LEU A 142 -5.44 -17.77 5.97
N ILE A 143 -6.61 -17.41 6.51
CA ILE A 143 -7.32 -18.18 7.52
C ILE A 143 -7.76 -19.55 6.96
N GLU A 144 -8.32 -19.59 5.76
CA GLU A 144 -8.66 -20.82 5.06
C GLU A 144 -7.45 -21.76 4.89
N ASN A 145 -6.26 -21.19 4.71
CA ASN A 145 -5.00 -21.94 4.61
C ASN A 145 -4.31 -22.17 5.96
N ASN A 146 -5.00 -21.91 7.09
CA ASN A 146 -4.48 -22.07 8.44
C ASN A 146 -3.20 -21.25 8.77
N LYS A 147 -3.05 -20.08 8.13
CA LYS A 147 -1.91 -19.17 8.28
C LYS A 147 -2.20 -18.04 9.26
N LEU A 148 -2.68 -18.37 10.43
CA LEU A 148 -3.19 -17.41 11.41
C LEU A 148 -2.10 -16.45 11.94
N ARG A 149 -0.84 -16.91 12.09
CA ARG A 149 0.29 -16.05 12.50
C ARG A 149 0.54 -14.94 11.47
N GLU A 150 0.54 -15.31 10.17
CA GLU A 150 0.72 -14.35 9.09
C GLU A 150 -0.38 -13.27 9.11
N VAL A 151 -1.64 -13.66 9.40
CA VAL A 151 -2.74 -12.70 9.56
C VAL A 151 -2.48 -11.72 10.71
N ASN A 152 -2.07 -12.21 11.87
CA ASN A 152 -1.79 -11.36 13.04
C ASN A 152 -0.65 -10.37 12.78
N GLU A 153 0.42 -10.80 12.12
CA GLU A 153 1.53 -9.95 11.74
C GLU A 153 1.12 -8.88 10.73
N ILE A 154 0.37 -9.27 9.69
CA ILE A 154 -0.16 -8.35 8.69
C ILE A 154 -1.01 -7.26 9.36
N LEU A 155 -1.96 -7.63 10.23
CA LEU A 155 -2.84 -6.68 10.88
C LEU A 155 -2.08 -5.69 11.77
N LYS A 156 -1.06 -6.15 12.52
CA LYS A 156 -0.21 -5.28 13.35
C LYS A 156 0.57 -4.26 12.52
N ILE A 157 1.18 -4.70 11.41
CA ILE A 157 1.93 -3.79 10.53
C ILE A 157 0.97 -2.82 9.84
N TYR A 158 -0.17 -3.32 9.36
CA TYR A 158 -1.16 -2.51 8.68
C TYR A 158 -1.71 -1.39 9.58
N GLU A 159 -1.98 -1.67 10.85
CA GLU A 159 -2.42 -0.68 11.85
C GLU A 159 -1.41 0.47 11.99
N GLN A 160 -0.13 0.17 12.03
CA GLN A 160 0.92 1.18 12.11
C GLN A 160 0.97 2.07 10.86
N MET A 161 0.62 1.50 9.70
CA MET A 161 0.66 2.20 8.41
C MET A 161 -0.65 2.93 8.07
N LEU A 162 -1.72 2.77 8.86
CA LEU A 162 -2.95 3.56 8.65
C LEU A 162 -2.66 5.04 8.76
N ILE A 163 -3.13 5.79 7.77
CA ILE A 163 -3.11 7.24 7.79
C ILE A 163 -4.31 7.71 8.58
N THR A 164 -4.07 8.46 9.65
CA THR A 164 -5.12 9.00 10.52
C THR A 164 -5.12 10.50 10.51
N PRO A 165 -6.24 11.15 10.90
CA PRO A 165 -6.29 12.61 11.04
C PRO A 165 -5.21 13.17 11.97
N GLU A 166 -4.88 12.44 13.04
CA GLU A 166 -3.85 12.85 14.00
C GLU A 166 -2.46 12.86 13.34
N LYS A 167 -2.13 11.81 12.58
CA LYS A 167 -0.87 11.74 11.83
C LYS A 167 -0.75 12.87 10.81
N LEU A 168 -1.83 13.15 10.08
CA LEU A 168 -1.86 14.27 9.13
C LEU A 168 -1.70 15.61 9.81
N LYS A 169 -2.30 15.80 10.97
CA LYS A 169 -2.15 17.04 11.77
C LYS A 169 -0.71 17.26 12.22
N ILE A 170 0.00 16.21 12.63
CA ILE A 170 1.43 16.29 12.98
C ILE A 170 2.26 16.73 11.77
N MET A 171 1.87 16.34 10.57
CA MET A 171 2.54 16.68 9.31
C MET A 171 2.11 18.05 8.74
N ASP A 172 1.27 18.80 9.43
CA ASP A 172 0.65 20.04 8.92
C ASP A 172 -0.07 19.81 7.58
N LYS A 173 -0.77 18.68 7.45
CA LYS A 173 -1.57 18.31 6.29
C LYS A 173 -3.05 18.35 6.64
N ASN A 174 -3.84 18.88 5.73
CA ASN A 174 -5.29 18.95 5.88
C ASN A 174 -5.94 18.04 4.82
N PRO A 175 -6.62 16.95 5.24
CA PRO A 175 -7.31 16.08 4.28
C PRO A 175 -8.61 16.74 3.78
N ASP A 176 -8.85 16.65 2.48
CA ASP A 176 -10.16 17.01 1.89
C ASP A 176 -11.20 15.90 2.10
N ASP A 177 -10.75 14.68 2.51
CA ASP A 177 -11.55 13.47 2.68
C ASP A 177 -11.47 12.97 4.13
N TYR A 178 -11.83 13.84 5.05
CA TYR A 178 -11.77 13.54 6.48
C TYR A 178 -12.72 12.42 6.89
N GLU A 179 -13.96 12.45 6.36
CA GLU A 179 -14.99 11.46 6.68
C GLU A 179 -14.57 10.06 6.22
N GLY A 180 -14.05 9.94 4.99
CA GLY A 180 -13.54 8.68 4.48
C GLY A 180 -12.35 8.14 5.27
N LEU A 181 -11.50 9.00 5.82
CA LEU A 181 -10.42 8.55 6.73
C LEU A 181 -10.98 7.98 8.03
N VAL A 182 -11.96 8.63 8.65
CA VAL A 182 -12.61 8.12 9.87
C VAL A 182 -13.34 6.79 9.58
N GLU A 183 -14.02 6.70 8.45
CA GLU A 183 -14.67 5.48 8.00
C GLU A 183 -13.66 4.34 7.80
N SER A 184 -12.53 4.60 7.17
CA SER A 184 -11.49 3.58 6.96
C SER A 184 -10.91 3.06 8.28
N ILE A 185 -10.69 3.92 9.27
CA ILE A 185 -10.23 3.53 10.61
C ILE A 185 -11.28 2.65 11.31
N THR A 186 -12.55 3.04 11.21
CA THR A 186 -13.66 2.27 11.78
C THR A 186 -13.76 0.89 11.12
N LYS A 187 -13.67 0.83 9.79
CA LYS A 187 -13.69 -0.43 9.03
C LYS A 187 -12.54 -1.34 9.44
N PHE A 188 -11.33 -0.80 9.65
CA PHE A 188 -10.18 -1.58 10.11
C PHE A 188 -10.41 -2.16 11.51
N LYS A 189 -10.93 -1.37 12.46
CA LYS A 189 -11.26 -1.86 13.81
C LYS A 189 -12.30 -2.99 13.77
N ASN A 190 -13.34 -2.82 12.97
CA ASN A 190 -14.35 -3.87 12.77
C ASN A 190 -13.74 -5.15 12.18
N LEU A 191 -12.78 -5.02 11.26
CA LEU A 191 -12.05 -6.15 10.72
C LEU A 191 -11.21 -6.86 11.80
N GLN A 192 -10.48 -6.11 12.63
CA GLN A 192 -9.74 -6.68 13.77
C GLN A 192 -10.66 -7.43 14.73
N GLU A 193 -11.79 -6.84 15.10
CA GLU A 193 -12.80 -7.47 15.97
C GLU A 193 -13.39 -8.75 15.35
N LYS A 194 -13.72 -8.73 14.05
CA LYS A 194 -14.23 -9.90 13.30
C LYS A 194 -13.22 -11.04 13.29
N LEU A 195 -11.93 -10.75 13.20
CA LEU A 195 -10.88 -11.76 13.09
C LEU A 195 -10.31 -12.21 14.44
N SER A 196 -10.40 -11.38 15.48
CA SER A 196 -9.87 -11.65 16.82
C SER A 196 -10.25 -13.03 17.38
N PRO A 197 -11.52 -13.50 17.35
CA PRO A 197 -11.87 -14.82 17.87
C PRO A 197 -11.16 -15.98 17.18
N LYS A 198 -10.78 -15.81 15.90
CA LYS A 198 -10.07 -16.82 15.12
C LYS A 198 -8.57 -16.83 15.46
N LEU A 199 -8.03 -15.70 15.92
CA LEU A 199 -6.61 -15.52 16.23
C LEU A 199 -6.25 -15.92 17.66
N VAL A 200 -7.15 -15.82 18.61
CA VAL A 200 -6.95 -16.22 20.03
C VAL A 200 -6.53 -17.69 20.18
N ASN A 201 -6.99 -18.56 19.30
CA ASN A 201 -6.61 -19.98 19.32
C ASN A 201 -5.12 -20.26 19.08
N ILE A 202 -4.34 -19.29 18.60
CA ILE A 202 -2.89 -19.45 18.33
C ILE A 202 -2.11 -19.43 19.64
N GLU A 203 -2.40 -18.47 20.52
CA GLU A 203 -1.67 -18.29 21.78
C GLU A 203 -1.87 -19.48 22.70
N ALA A 204 -3.06 -20.10 22.67
CA ALA A 204 -3.36 -21.30 23.41
C ALA A 204 -2.61 -22.53 22.89
N GLN A 205 -2.40 -22.66 21.58
CA GLN A 205 -1.65 -23.78 20.98
C GLN A 205 -0.14 -23.66 21.17
N ASP A 206 0.41 -22.45 21.22
CA ASP A 206 1.86 -22.22 21.43
C ASP A 206 2.25 -22.38 22.89
N SER A 207 1.34 -22.16 23.85
CA SER A 207 1.58 -22.40 25.27
C SER A 207 1.57 -23.90 25.65
N VAL A 208 0.97 -24.75 24.83
CA VAL A 208 0.95 -26.20 25.02
C VAL A 208 2.18 -26.91 24.40
N ARG A 209 2.92 -26.21 23.52
CA ARG A 209 4.10 -26.76 22.82
C ARG A 209 5.45 -26.37 23.43
N LYS A 210 5.45 -25.60 24.50
CA LYS A 210 6.59 -25.30 25.35
C LYS A 210 6.58 -26.16 26.60
#